data_e7546db78347e1368587e2926bd939dd
#
_entry.id   e7546db78347e1368587e2926bd939dd
#
_cell.length_a   1.000
_cell.length_b   1.000
_cell.length_c   1.000
_cell.angle_alpha   90.00
_cell.angle_beta   90.00
_cell.angle_gamma   90.00
#
_symmetry.space_group_name_H-M   'P 1'
#
loop_
_entity.id
_entity.type
_entity.pdbx_description
1 polymer ?
#
loop_
_entity_poly.entity_id
_entity_poly.type
_entity_poly.pdbx_seq_one_letter_code
_entity_poly.pdbx_strand_id
1 'polypeptide(L)'
;MKKTVSLSTLLTCAMLVGCATKDKETNTDQPEKLKVPVVQLSQRPTTVQRDYVTTLEAVRNVEIRARVSGFLEKIYVDEGQSVRQGQLLFSLNAAEYRVGLEKAQATLRSAIAGAKTAEVEVDRVKLLVDKKIVSPSELELAKAKLDAARAQIEEAQSAKSTAALRLAHASIRAPFDGVINRIPYKIGSLIEEGALLTEVSDIHEVFAYFDVSEKEYLGFLKKHRDLVGKNGQEVEMMLADETPYPQKGRIETMESVFEEESGTIAFRARFPNPQKLLKHGSSGKIRLPIVVSDAFLVPQKAVFEVLDKNYVYVVDASNKVRSRSFVPQARVGLNYIVRSGLKPGERVVYEGIQNIRDGDQIIPQALSADSTRNDLARQ
;
A
#
# COMPACT_ATOMS: atom_id res chain seq x y z
N MET A 1 0.53 -89.70 5.27
CA MET A 1 0.15 -90.62 6.37
C MET A 1 -1.17 -90.11 6.88
N LYS A 2 -2.21 -90.80 6.55
CA LYS A 2 -3.05 -91.61 7.42
C LYS A 2 -3.80 -90.71 8.39
N LYS A 3 -5.07 -90.75 8.62
CA LYS A 3 -6.21 -91.64 8.41
C LYS A 3 -7.35 -90.99 9.23
N THR A 4 -8.49 -90.90 8.77
CA THR A 4 -9.71 -91.73 8.78
C THR A 4 -10.73 -91.25 9.80
N VAL A 5 -11.94 -90.93 9.32
CA VAL A 5 -13.18 -91.78 9.42
C VAL A 5 -13.86 -91.70 10.77
N SER A 6 -15.16 -91.33 10.93
CA SER A 6 -16.35 -92.14 10.78
C SER A 6 -17.55 -91.35 11.38
N LEU A 7 -18.63 -91.11 10.69
CA LEU A 7 -19.80 -91.92 10.46
C LEU A 7 -20.67 -92.16 11.74
N SER A 8 -21.92 -91.83 11.67
CA SER A 8 -23.10 -92.66 12.05
C SER A 8 -24.20 -91.81 12.68
N THR A 9 -25.25 -91.58 12.02
CA THR A 9 -26.51 -92.30 11.82
C THR A 9 -27.64 -91.98 12.77
N LEU A 10 -28.77 -91.62 12.19
CA LEU A 10 -30.17 -92.06 12.40
C LEU A 10 -30.89 -91.52 13.63
N LEU A 11 -32.11 -91.11 13.66
CA LEU A 11 -33.38 -91.60 13.07
C LEU A 11 -34.54 -90.71 13.59
N THR A 12 -35.44 -90.32 12.71
CA THR A 12 -36.89 -90.26 12.81
C THR A 12 -37.62 -89.70 14.04
N CYS A 13 -38.51 -88.72 13.92
CA CYS A 13 -39.95 -88.98 13.88
C CYS A 13 -40.78 -87.75 13.57
N ALA A 14 -41.74 -87.92 12.72
CA ALA A 14 -42.78 -87.01 12.30
C ALA A 14 -43.80 -86.75 13.40
N MET A 15 -44.40 -85.53 13.35
CA MET A 15 -45.86 -85.37 13.45
C MET A 15 -46.31 -83.98 12.98
N LEU A 16 -47.30 -84.03 12.14
CA LEU A 16 -48.16 -83.00 11.58
C LEU A 16 -48.93 -82.25 12.68
N VAL A 17 -49.28 -80.98 12.47
CA VAL A 17 -50.64 -80.42 12.35
C VAL A 17 -50.62 -78.92 12.57
N GLY A 18 -51.27 -78.14 11.67
CA GLY A 18 -51.94 -76.89 12.04
C GLY A 18 -51.71 -75.72 11.09
N CYS A 19 -52.51 -75.62 10.06
CA CYS A 19 -52.73 -74.39 9.25
C CYS A 19 -53.20 -73.21 10.12
N ALA A 20 -52.56 -72.06 10.00
CA ALA A 20 -53.23 -70.78 10.20
C ALA A 20 -52.57 -69.81 9.25
N THR A 21 -53.18 -69.53 8.13
CA THR A 21 -52.95 -68.40 7.25
C THR A 21 -53.08 -67.13 8.05
N LYS A 22 -51.99 -66.38 8.17
CA LYS A 22 -52.04 -64.97 8.55
C LYS A 22 -51.47 -64.17 7.45
N ASP A 23 -52.31 -63.32 6.91
CA ASP A 23 -52.04 -62.40 5.84
C ASP A 23 -50.73 -61.68 6.07
N LYS A 24 -49.85 -61.83 5.10
CA LYS A 24 -48.63 -61.02 4.96
C LYS A 24 -49.08 -59.63 4.47
N GLU A 25 -49.27 -58.69 5.40
CA GLU A 25 -49.30 -57.31 5.05
C GLU A 25 -48.03 -56.99 4.29
N THR A 26 -48.21 -56.72 3.03
CA THR A 26 -47.22 -56.14 2.18
C THR A 26 -46.89 -54.76 2.73
N ASN A 27 -45.87 -54.70 3.53
CA ASN A 27 -45.24 -53.45 3.94
C ASN A 27 -44.68 -52.87 2.65
N THR A 28 -45.46 -51.98 2.04
CA THR A 28 -45.00 -51.13 0.97
C THR A 28 -43.93 -50.26 1.58
N ASP A 29 -42.69 -50.61 1.34
CA ASP A 29 -41.51 -49.85 1.69
C ASP A 29 -41.59 -48.52 0.90
N GLN A 30 -42.43 -47.57 1.37
CA GLN A 30 -42.30 -46.19 0.91
C GLN A 30 -41.01 -45.70 1.52
N PRO A 31 -40.03 -45.29 0.72
CA PRO A 31 -38.80 -44.75 1.25
C PRO A 31 -39.14 -43.60 2.21
N GLU A 32 -38.73 -43.77 3.46
CA GLU A 32 -38.94 -42.75 4.50
C GLU A 32 -38.37 -41.44 4.00
N LYS A 33 -39.25 -40.47 3.71
CA LYS A 33 -38.86 -39.18 3.13
C LYS A 33 -37.95 -38.46 4.13
N LEU A 34 -36.70 -38.30 3.75
CA LEU A 34 -35.67 -37.68 4.56
C LEU A 34 -36.07 -36.23 4.94
N LYS A 35 -36.04 -35.89 6.20
CA LYS A 35 -36.23 -34.49 6.66
C LYS A 35 -34.91 -33.78 6.49
N VAL A 36 -34.90 -32.75 5.64
CA VAL A 36 -33.67 -32.05 5.27
C VAL A 36 -33.84 -30.53 5.48
N PRO A 37 -32.90 -29.87 6.16
CA PRO A 37 -32.94 -28.43 6.32
C PRO A 37 -32.70 -27.71 4.99
N VAL A 38 -33.56 -26.73 4.68
CA VAL A 38 -33.50 -25.94 3.45
C VAL A 38 -33.43 -24.46 3.80
N VAL A 39 -32.69 -23.72 3.00
CA VAL A 39 -32.57 -22.27 3.07
C VAL A 39 -33.10 -21.64 1.78
N GLN A 40 -33.86 -20.58 1.90
CA GLN A 40 -34.31 -19.80 0.75
C GLN A 40 -33.26 -18.75 0.38
N LEU A 41 -32.83 -18.75 -0.89
CA LEU A 41 -31.84 -17.79 -1.38
C LEU A 41 -32.47 -16.40 -1.48
N SER A 42 -31.93 -15.45 -0.75
CA SER A 42 -32.33 -14.06 -0.79
C SER A 42 -31.16 -13.18 -1.22
N GLN A 43 -31.46 -12.09 -1.96
CA GLN A 43 -30.48 -11.06 -2.25
C GLN A 43 -30.24 -10.21 -1.00
N ARG A 44 -28.98 -10.01 -0.66
CA ARG A 44 -28.60 -9.16 0.47
C ARG A 44 -27.34 -8.36 0.09
N PRO A 45 -27.26 -7.09 0.46
CA PRO A 45 -26.00 -6.36 0.32
C PRO A 45 -24.95 -7.03 1.21
N THR A 46 -23.79 -7.30 0.63
CA THR A 46 -22.69 -7.98 1.32
C THR A 46 -21.41 -7.25 0.99
N THR A 47 -20.55 -7.05 1.99
CA THR A 47 -19.23 -6.46 1.80
C THR A 47 -18.21 -7.56 1.57
N VAL A 48 -17.54 -7.49 0.44
CA VAL A 48 -16.39 -8.36 0.10
C VAL A 48 -15.13 -7.55 0.37
N GLN A 49 -14.21 -8.10 1.11
CA GLN A 49 -12.89 -7.50 1.27
C GLN A 49 -11.99 -7.99 0.15
N ARG A 50 -11.28 -7.07 -0.47
CA ARG A 50 -10.31 -7.35 -1.51
C ARG A 50 -8.95 -6.82 -1.10
N ASP A 51 -7.97 -7.69 -1.14
CA ASP A 51 -6.60 -7.37 -0.76
C ASP A 51 -5.78 -7.06 -2.01
N TYR A 52 -5.06 -5.93 -2.01
CA TYR A 52 -4.13 -5.50 -3.03
C TYR A 52 -2.74 -5.41 -2.42
N VAL A 53 -1.75 -5.98 -3.07
CA VAL A 53 -0.35 -5.82 -2.64
C VAL A 53 0.02 -4.35 -2.78
N THR A 54 0.75 -3.83 -1.79
CA THR A 54 1.17 -2.43 -1.76
C THR A 54 2.63 -2.29 -1.38
N THR A 55 3.26 -1.27 -1.95
CA THR A 55 4.57 -0.77 -1.52
C THR A 55 4.37 0.53 -0.76
N LEU A 56 5.05 0.65 0.38
CA LEU A 56 4.97 1.81 1.25
C LEU A 56 6.11 2.77 0.96
N GLU A 57 5.77 4.03 0.76
CA GLU A 57 6.74 5.09 0.53
C GLU A 57 6.61 6.18 1.59
N ALA A 58 7.74 6.74 2.00
CA ALA A 58 7.77 7.93 2.84
C ALA A 58 7.14 9.11 2.09
N VAL A 59 6.54 10.07 2.81
CA VAL A 59 6.01 11.31 2.21
C VAL A 59 7.11 12.06 1.47
N ARG A 60 8.34 12.03 2.02
CA ARG A 60 9.55 12.55 1.38
C ARG A 60 10.69 11.61 1.68
N ASN A 61 11.41 11.20 0.65
CA ASN A 61 12.69 10.50 0.78
C ASN A 61 13.72 11.25 -0.07
N VAL A 62 14.75 11.81 0.59
CA VAL A 62 15.73 12.66 -0.08
C VAL A 62 17.13 12.17 0.21
N GLU A 63 17.90 11.98 -0.85
CA GLU A 63 19.32 11.69 -0.79
C GLU A 63 20.09 12.93 -0.36
N ILE A 64 20.89 12.80 0.67
CA ILE A 64 21.80 13.84 1.15
C ILE A 64 23.16 13.61 0.51
N ARG A 65 23.46 14.45 -0.47
CA ARG A 65 24.71 14.39 -1.24
C ARG A 65 25.65 15.55 -0.88
N ALA A 66 26.94 15.27 -0.87
CA ALA A 66 27.97 16.30 -0.68
C ALA A 66 27.95 17.29 -1.85
N ARG A 67 28.01 18.59 -1.54
CA ARG A 67 28.07 19.67 -2.55
C ARG A 67 29.49 20.23 -2.75
N VAL A 68 30.43 19.75 -1.94
CA VAL A 68 31.86 20.08 -2.00
C VAL A 68 32.65 18.85 -1.58
N SER A 69 33.88 18.72 -2.06
CA SER A 69 34.77 17.64 -1.69
C SER A 69 35.48 17.91 -0.35
N GLY A 70 35.97 16.86 0.31
CA GLY A 70 36.77 16.99 1.53
C GLY A 70 36.74 15.75 2.38
N PHE A 71 37.61 15.66 3.36
CA PHE A 71 37.62 14.55 4.31
C PHE A 71 36.46 14.69 5.31
N LEU A 72 35.76 13.60 5.59
CA LEU A 72 34.69 13.55 6.58
C LEU A 72 35.32 13.67 7.99
N GLU A 73 35.11 14.83 8.63
CA GLU A 73 35.71 15.15 9.92
C GLU A 73 34.87 14.63 11.09
N LYS A 74 33.55 14.83 11.03
CA LYS A 74 32.62 14.41 12.07
C LYS A 74 31.27 13.94 11.51
N ILE A 75 30.70 12.96 12.18
CA ILE A 75 29.34 12.47 12.02
C ILE A 75 28.59 12.79 13.31
N TYR A 76 27.48 13.51 13.24
CA TYR A 76 26.70 14.00 14.40
C TYR A 76 25.43 13.19 14.65
N VAL A 77 25.14 12.21 13.81
CA VAL A 77 23.92 11.42 13.84
C VAL A 77 24.24 9.96 13.63
N ASP A 78 23.31 9.08 14.00
CA ASP A 78 23.45 7.65 13.77
C ASP A 78 22.32 7.14 12.85
N GLU A 79 22.52 5.97 12.27
CA GLU A 79 21.53 5.27 11.45
C GLU A 79 20.24 5.01 12.25
N GLY A 80 19.07 5.26 11.65
CA GLY A 80 17.79 5.14 12.34
C GLY A 80 17.42 6.29 13.27
N GLN A 81 18.32 7.25 13.51
CA GLN A 81 18.07 8.39 14.37
C GLN A 81 17.09 9.38 13.73
N SER A 82 16.16 9.91 14.53
CA SER A 82 15.30 11.02 14.12
C SER A 82 16.05 12.34 14.18
N VAL A 83 15.93 13.14 13.13
CA VAL A 83 16.57 14.47 13.01
C VAL A 83 15.53 15.55 12.73
N ARG A 84 15.87 16.80 13.08
CA ARG A 84 15.06 17.98 12.79
C ARG A 84 15.60 18.77 11.62
N GLN A 85 14.76 19.53 10.95
CA GLN A 85 15.18 20.46 9.91
C GLN A 85 16.30 21.38 10.40
N GLY A 86 17.36 21.54 9.59
CA GLY A 86 18.52 22.35 9.92
C GLY A 86 19.52 21.70 10.87
N GLN A 87 19.23 20.54 11.46
CA GLN A 87 20.16 19.81 12.31
C GLN A 87 21.42 19.43 11.54
N LEU A 88 22.60 19.65 12.14
CA LEU A 88 23.88 19.27 11.54
C LEU A 88 24.01 17.74 11.54
N LEU A 89 24.30 17.19 10.37
CA LEU A 89 24.45 15.76 10.14
C LEU A 89 25.92 15.35 10.01
N PHE A 90 26.63 16.04 9.12
CA PHE A 90 28.03 15.79 8.81
C PHE A 90 28.83 17.08 8.73
N SER A 91 30.11 17.00 9.01
CA SER A 91 31.05 18.08 8.76
C SER A 91 32.26 17.55 7.99
N LEU A 92 32.54 18.19 6.87
CA LEU A 92 33.77 17.97 6.12
C LEU A 92 34.87 18.91 6.63
N ASN A 93 36.12 18.54 6.44
CA ASN A 93 37.24 19.41 6.74
C ASN A 93 37.14 20.69 5.89
N ALA A 94 36.94 21.81 6.56
CA ALA A 94 36.64 23.11 5.93
C ALA A 94 37.87 24.03 5.87
N ALA A 95 39.08 23.55 6.21
CA ALA A 95 40.28 24.40 6.31
C ALA A 95 40.57 25.15 5.00
N GLU A 96 40.54 24.43 3.89
CA GLU A 96 40.77 25.02 2.56
C GLU A 96 39.71 26.06 2.17
N TYR A 97 38.43 25.76 2.42
CA TYR A 97 37.33 26.68 2.13
C TYR A 97 37.37 27.94 2.98
N ARG A 98 37.83 27.83 4.24
CA ARG A 98 38.03 28.97 5.15
C ARG A 98 39.12 29.90 4.62
N VAL A 99 40.28 29.35 4.20
CA VAL A 99 41.36 30.11 3.58
C VAL A 99 40.87 30.77 2.29
N GLY A 100 40.11 30.06 1.48
CA GLY A 100 39.50 30.61 0.25
C GLY A 100 38.59 31.82 0.53
N LEU A 101 37.77 31.76 1.57
CA LEU A 101 36.91 32.87 2.00
C LEU A 101 37.73 34.07 2.50
N GLU A 102 38.76 33.83 3.31
CA GLU A 102 39.66 34.88 3.81
C GLU A 102 40.36 35.60 2.69
N LYS A 103 40.84 34.85 1.67
CA LYS A 103 41.42 35.42 0.44
C LYS A 103 40.43 36.33 -0.31
N ALA A 104 39.19 35.82 -0.53
CA ALA A 104 38.16 36.58 -1.22
C ALA A 104 37.77 37.86 -0.44
N GLN A 105 37.75 37.79 0.89
CA GLN A 105 37.52 38.95 1.76
C GLN A 105 38.65 39.98 1.64
N ALA A 106 39.93 39.55 1.55
CA ALA A 106 41.05 40.45 1.37
C ALA A 106 40.99 41.14 0.03
N THR A 107 40.64 40.42 -1.06
CA THR A 107 40.42 40.98 -2.40
C THR A 107 39.34 42.06 -2.39
N LEU A 108 38.20 41.79 -1.73
CA LEU A 108 37.13 42.77 -1.61
C LEU A 108 37.59 44.04 -0.87
N ARG A 109 38.36 43.92 0.22
CA ARG A 109 38.91 45.06 0.94
C ARG A 109 39.84 45.88 0.04
N SER A 110 40.66 45.22 -0.76
CA SER A 110 41.54 45.88 -1.76
C SER A 110 40.74 46.67 -2.82
N ALA A 111 39.69 46.06 -3.38
CA ALA A 111 38.80 46.71 -4.36
C ALA A 111 38.10 47.95 -3.75
N ILE A 112 37.63 47.86 -2.52
CA ILE A 112 37.01 48.98 -1.78
C ILE A 112 38.04 50.11 -1.62
N ALA A 113 39.28 49.81 -1.25
CA ALA A 113 40.35 50.83 -1.14
C ALA A 113 40.68 51.49 -2.46
N GLY A 114 40.73 50.69 -3.55
CA GLY A 114 40.93 51.22 -4.91
C GLY A 114 39.82 52.15 -5.36
N ALA A 115 38.55 51.81 -5.10
CA ALA A 115 37.41 52.69 -5.41
C ALA A 115 37.44 53.97 -4.57
N LYS A 116 37.86 53.91 -3.31
CA LYS A 116 38.02 55.10 -2.47
C LYS A 116 39.10 56.05 -3.01
N THR A 117 40.19 55.48 -3.54
CA THR A 117 41.24 56.29 -4.20
C THR A 117 40.69 56.97 -5.45
N ALA A 118 39.92 56.25 -6.29
CA ALA A 118 39.29 56.82 -7.46
C ALA A 118 38.24 57.90 -7.11
N GLU A 119 37.49 57.74 -6.03
CA GLU A 119 36.52 58.70 -5.52
C GLU A 119 37.22 60.02 -5.13
N VAL A 120 38.29 59.92 -4.35
CA VAL A 120 39.12 61.12 -4.01
C VAL A 120 39.67 61.79 -5.25
N GLU A 121 40.07 61.03 -6.28
CA GLU A 121 40.53 61.61 -7.55
C GLU A 121 39.42 62.37 -8.30
N VAL A 122 38.18 61.78 -8.34
CA VAL A 122 37.03 62.54 -8.91
C VAL A 122 36.77 63.83 -8.20
N ASP A 123 36.80 63.85 -6.85
CA ASP A 123 36.57 65.03 -6.02
C ASP A 123 37.67 66.09 -6.31
N ARG A 124 38.95 65.67 -6.42
CA ARG A 124 40.08 66.57 -6.76
C ARG A 124 39.91 67.15 -8.14
N VAL A 125 39.62 66.29 -9.14
CA VAL A 125 39.48 66.80 -10.57
C VAL A 125 38.27 67.72 -10.68
N LYS A 126 37.15 67.41 -10.01
CA LYS A 126 35.96 68.26 -9.97
C LYS A 126 36.26 69.66 -9.43
N LEU A 127 37.03 69.78 -8.36
CA LEU A 127 37.47 71.07 -7.84
C LEU A 127 38.32 71.87 -8.82
N LEU A 128 39.19 71.21 -9.64
CA LEU A 128 40.01 71.82 -10.63
C LEU A 128 39.19 72.26 -11.85
N VAL A 129 38.19 71.53 -12.28
CA VAL A 129 37.24 71.90 -13.35
C VAL A 129 36.43 73.13 -12.91
N ASP A 130 35.91 73.16 -11.69
CA ASP A 130 35.14 74.26 -11.15
C ASP A 130 35.96 75.57 -11.15
N LYS A 131 37.28 75.43 -10.92
CA LYS A 131 38.25 76.55 -11.02
C LYS A 131 38.74 76.84 -12.43
N LYS A 132 38.25 76.15 -13.50
CA LYS A 132 38.63 76.23 -14.91
C LYS A 132 40.14 75.98 -15.17
N ILE A 133 40.79 75.15 -14.34
CA ILE A 133 42.21 74.78 -14.51
C ILE A 133 42.40 73.61 -15.47
N VAL A 134 41.43 72.66 -15.50
CA VAL A 134 41.40 71.45 -16.35
C VAL A 134 40.12 71.40 -17.19
N SER A 135 40.10 70.59 -18.23
CA SER A 135 38.93 70.43 -19.12
C SER A 135 37.84 69.60 -18.46
N PRO A 136 36.54 69.74 -18.79
CA PRO A 136 35.45 68.84 -18.32
C PRO A 136 35.64 67.40 -18.74
N SER A 137 36.33 67.09 -19.82
CA SER A 137 36.64 65.72 -20.28
C SER A 137 37.49 64.93 -19.24
N GLU A 138 38.37 65.64 -18.50
CA GLU A 138 39.15 65.01 -17.42
C GLU A 138 38.24 64.51 -16.25
N LEU A 139 37.17 65.25 -15.94
CA LEU A 139 36.20 64.80 -14.97
C LEU A 139 35.44 63.60 -15.44
N GLU A 140 35.03 63.54 -16.68
CA GLU A 140 34.37 62.35 -17.25
C GLU A 140 35.32 61.15 -17.25
N LEU A 141 36.60 61.31 -17.53
CA LEU A 141 37.57 60.20 -17.40
C LEU A 141 37.76 59.74 -15.98
N ALA A 142 37.80 60.66 -15.00
CA ALA A 142 37.91 60.33 -13.59
C ALA A 142 36.66 59.59 -13.08
N LYS A 143 35.46 60.01 -13.54
CA LYS A 143 34.19 59.28 -13.21
C LYS A 143 34.19 57.87 -13.81
N ALA A 144 34.58 57.71 -15.06
CA ALA A 144 34.66 56.39 -15.71
C ALA A 144 35.63 55.45 -14.94
N LYS A 145 36.77 56.01 -14.43
CA LYS A 145 37.69 55.24 -13.57
C LYS A 145 37.03 54.82 -12.23
N LEU A 146 36.25 55.71 -11.62
CA LEU A 146 35.52 55.41 -10.40
C LEU A 146 34.46 54.32 -10.66
N ASP A 147 33.74 54.39 -11.77
CA ASP A 147 32.74 53.39 -12.16
C ASP A 147 33.39 52.03 -12.44
N ALA A 148 34.56 52.01 -13.10
CA ALA A 148 35.35 50.79 -13.26
C ALA A 148 35.79 50.19 -11.90
N ALA A 149 36.24 51.03 -10.97
CA ALA A 149 36.61 50.56 -9.61
C ALA A 149 35.40 50.05 -8.80
N ARG A 150 34.22 50.64 -9.01
CA ARG A 150 32.95 50.12 -8.39
C ARG A 150 32.59 48.76 -8.96
N ALA A 151 32.69 48.56 -10.26
CA ALA A 151 32.47 47.24 -10.88
C ALA A 151 33.43 46.17 -10.32
N GLN A 152 34.69 46.52 -10.01
CA GLN A 152 35.62 45.61 -9.31
C GLN A 152 35.18 45.24 -7.88
N ILE A 153 34.51 46.16 -7.16
CA ILE A 153 33.93 45.83 -5.86
C ILE A 153 32.80 44.78 -6.00
N GLU A 154 31.96 44.96 -7.01
CA GLU A 154 30.84 43.99 -7.27
C GLU A 154 31.39 42.62 -7.64
N GLU A 155 32.41 42.55 -8.48
CA GLU A 155 33.10 41.30 -8.80
C GLU A 155 33.69 40.63 -7.58
N ALA A 156 34.45 41.38 -6.76
CA ALA A 156 35.06 40.87 -5.54
C ALA A 156 34.00 40.42 -4.48
N GLN A 157 32.88 41.13 -4.40
CA GLN A 157 31.75 40.78 -3.55
C GLN A 157 31.11 39.46 -4.00
N SER A 158 30.95 39.24 -5.27
CA SER A 158 30.43 37.99 -5.84
C SER A 158 31.37 36.82 -5.57
N ALA A 159 32.70 37.03 -5.72
CA ALA A 159 33.73 36.04 -5.39
C ALA A 159 33.69 35.65 -3.91
N LYS A 160 33.55 36.65 -3.00
CA LYS A 160 33.40 36.42 -1.56
C LYS A 160 32.14 35.60 -1.26
N SER A 161 31.00 35.92 -1.88
CA SER A 161 29.74 35.21 -1.70
C SER A 161 29.85 33.73 -2.12
N THR A 162 30.50 33.48 -3.23
CA THR A 162 30.80 32.12 -3.74
C THR A 162 31.68 31.33 -2.77
N ALA A 163 32.75 31.95 -2.24
CA ALA A 163 33.63 31.30 -1.28
C ALA A 163 32.89 30.98 0.05
N ALA A 164 32.04 31.90 0.50
CA ALA A 164 31.21 31.70 1.70
C ALA A 164 30.22 30.56 1.53
N LEU A 165 29.61 30.43 0.34
CA LEU A 165 28.67 29.35 0.01
C LEU A 165 29.38 27.97 0.02
N ARG A 166 30.58 27.88 -0.57
CA ARG A 166 31.41 26.67 -0.55
C ARG A 166 31.76 26.25 0.89
N LEU A 167 32.14 27.19 1.73
CA LEU A 167 32.40 26.94 3.13
C LEU A 167 31.14 26.45 3.88
N ALA A 168 29.98 27.04 3.61
CA ALA A 168 28.72 26.60 4.20
C ALA A 168 28.35 25.16 3.80
N HIS A 169 28.66 24.77 2.56
CA HIS A 169 28.41 23.41 2.06
C HIS A 169 29.28 22.33 2.73
N ALA A 170 30.37 22.69 3.38
CA ALA A 170 31.17 21.76 4.19
C ALA A 170 30.42 21.28 5.47
N SER A 171 29.33 21.98 5.86
CA SER A 171 28.46 21.63 6.98
C SER A 171 27.12 21.12 6.44
N ILE A 172 26.93 19.81 6.40
CA ILE A 172 25.77 19.15 5.80
C ILE A 172 24.65 19.07 6.85
N ARG A 173 23.46 19.58 6.52
CA ARG A 173 22.30 19.67 7.41
C ARG A 173 21.07 18.97 6.84
N ALA A 174 20.17 18.55 7.73
CA ALA A 174 18.89 17.96 7.36
C ALA A 174 17.98 19.00 6.68
N PRO A 175 17.38 18.68 5.51
CA PRO A 175 16.49 19.59 4.80
C PRO A 175 15.08 19.67 5.41
N PHE A 176 14.66 18.66 6.18
CA PHE A 176 13.38 18.54 6.87
C PHE A 176 13.47 17.57 8.05
N ASP A 177 12.42 17.47 8.83
CA ASP A 177 12.31 16.50 9.93
C ASP A 177 12.13 15.09 9.37
N GLY A 178 12.95 14.14 9.81
CA GLY A 178 12.92 12.78 9.28
C GLY A 178 13.75 11.80 10.06
N VAL A 179 13.99 10.64 9.48
CA VAL A 179 14.83 9.58 10.02
C VAL A 179 15.99 9.34 9.07
N ILE A 180 17.19 9.23 9.65
CA ILE A 180 18.43 8.93 8.92
C ILE A 180 18.43 7.46 8.48
N ASN A 181 18.76 7.24 7.23
CA ASN A 181 19.01 5.92 6.68
C ASN A 181 20.48 5.51 6.89
N ARG A 182 20.98 4.57 6.09
CA ARG A 182 22.34 4.07 6.16
C ARG A 182 23.37 5.17 5.90
N ILE A 183 24.50 5.10 6.61
CA ILE A 183 25.67 6.00 6.46
C ILE A 183 26.84 5.19 5.91
N PRO A 184 27.11 5.22 4.60
CA PRO A 184 28.14 4.38 3.97
C PRO A 184 29.57 4.79 4.34
N TYR A 185 29.80 6.08 4.63
CA TYR A 185 31.14 6.63 4.90
C TYR A 185 31.44 6.67 6.40
N LYS A 186 32.75 6.59 6.72
CA LYS A 186 33.27 6.68 8.08
C LYS A 186 34.13 7.95 8.25
N ILE A 187 34.32 8.38 9.49
CA ILE A 187 35.21 9.50 9.80
C ILE A 187 36.60 9.22 9.19
N GLY A 188 37.15 10.21 8.48
CA GLY A 188 38.42 10.13 7.74
C GLY A 188 38.26 9.73 6.27
N SER A 189 37.06 9.31 5.82
CA SER A 189 36.83 9.03 4.40
C SER A 189 36.93 10.31 3.56
N LEU A 190 37.53 10.20 2.36
CA LEU A 190 37.47 11.23 1.35
C LEU A 190 36.09 11.22 0.71
N ILE A 191 35.40 12.35 0.74
CA ILE A 191 34.12 12.59 0.13
C ILE A 191 34.30 13.45 -1.13
N GLU A 192 33.83 12.94 -2.25
CA GLU A 192 33.81 13.69 -3.51
C GLU A 192 32.50 14.48 -3.64
N GLU A 193 32.51 15.53 -4.47
CA GLU A 193 31.29 16.26 -4.78
C GLU A 193 30.29 15.33 -5.47
N GLY A 194 29.02 15.33 -5.02
CA GLY A 194 27.95 14.44 -5.48
C GLY A 194 27.86 13.11 -4.72
N ALA A 195 28.83 12.76 -3.87
CA ALA A 195 28.78 11.52 -3.10
C ALA A 195 27.55 11.43 -2.18
N LEU A 196 26.88 10.27 -2.17
CA LEU A 196 25.73 9.98 -1.31
C LEU A 196 26.21 9.75 0.12
N LEU A 197 25.86 10.63 1.04
CA LEU A 197 26.24 10.53 2.46
C LEU A 197 25.23 9.75 3.29
N THR A 198 23.96 9.95 3.03
CA THR A 198 22.82 9.24 3.63
C THR A 198 21.53 9.61 2.90
N GLU A 199 20.42 9.02 3.31
CA GLU A 199 19.08 9.45 2.94
C GLU A 199 18.33 9.88 4.18
N VAL A 200 17.43 10.86 4.04
CA VAL A 200 16.50 11.28 5.10
C VAL A 200 15.08 10.99 4.63
N SER A 201 14.37 10.17 5.40
CA SER A 201 12.99 9.79 5.11
C SER A 201 12.03 10.43 6.10
N ASP A 202 11.05 11.14 5.60
CA ASP A 202 9.93 11.65 6.39
C ASP A 202 8.83 10.60 6.43
N ILE A 203 8.74 9.90 7.55
CA ILE A 203 7.82 8.79 7.78
C ILE A 203 6.76 9.08 8.84
N HIS A 204 6.42 10.36 9.09
CA HIS A 204 5.32 10.69 10.00
C HIS A 204 3.96 10.23 9.47
N GLU A 205 3.83 10.16 8.16
CA GLU A 205 2.82 9.49 7.37
C GLU A 205 3.53 8.68 6.28
N VAL A 206 2.82 7.75 5.67
CA VAL A 206 3.33 6.99 4.53
C VAL A 206 2.29 6.91 3.43
N PHE A 207 2.77 6.85 2.22
CA PHE A 207 1.96 6.54 1.05
C PHE A 207 2.01 5.05 0.78
N ALA A 208 0.86 4.47 0.52
CA ALA A 208 0.71 3.10 0.07
C ALA A 208 0.27 3.11 -1.40
N TYR A 209 1.11 2.62 -2.29
CA TYR A 209 0.82 2.48 -3.71
C TYR A 209 0.35 1.06 -3.98
N PHE A 210 -0.80 0.92 -4.63
CA PHE A 210 -1.36 -0.38 -4.99
C PHE A 210 -2.06 -0.33 -6.34
N ASP A 211 -1.93 -1.41 -7.09
CA ASP A 211 -2.36 -1.48 -8.48
C ASP A 211 -3.74 -2.10 -8.60
N VAL A 212 -4.60 -1.43 -9.34
CA VAL A 212 -5.98 -1.83 -9.59
C VAL A 212 -6.17 -2.07 -11.09
N SER A 213 -6.76 -3.20 -11.47
CA SER A 213 -7.01 -3.51 -12.87
C SER A 213 -8.04 -2.56 -13.49
N GLU A 214 -7.94 -2.30 -14.81
CA GLU A 214 -8.89 -1.44 -15.54
C GLU A 214 -10.36 -1.85 -15.32
N LYS A 215 -10.62 -3.15 -15.31
CA LYS A 215 -11.97 -3.68 -15.05
C LYS A 215 -12.51 -3.26 -13.67
N GLU A 216 -11.67 -3.27 -12.67
CA GLU A 216 -12.04 -2.89 -11.30
C GLU A 216 -12.19 -1.39 -11.17
N TYR A 217 -11.26 -0.64 -11.76
CA TYR A 217 -11.32 0.81 -11.85
C TYR A 217 -12.65 1.28 -12.45
N LEU A 218 -13.07 0.72 -13.59
CA LEU A 218 -14.38 1.03 -14.20
C LEU A 218 -15.55 0.65 -13.29
N GLY A 219 -15.42 -0.45 -12.53
CA GLY A 219 -16.39 -0.87 -11.52
C GLY A 219 -16.49 0.12 -10.36
N PHE A 220 -15.37 0.67 -9.91
CA PHE A 220 -15.31 1.68 -8.85
C PHE A 220 -15.92 3.00 -9.31
N LEU A 221 -15.59 3.50 -10.47
CA LEU A 221 -16.16 4.75 -11.02
C LEU A 221 -17.67 4.73 -11.15
N LYS A 222 -18.23 3.58 -11.52
CA LYS A 222 -19.69 3.42 -11.66
C LYS A 222 -20.42 3.44 -10.33
N LYS A 223 -19.78 3.00 -9.24
CA LYS A 223 -20.39 2.84 -7.91
C LYS A 223 -20.08 3.98 -6.95
N HIS A 224 -18.91 4.59 -7.05
CA HIS A 224 -18.41 5.59 -6.12
C HIS A 224 -17.84 6.78 -6.87
N ARG A 225 -18.56 7.89 -6.93
CA ARG A 225 -18.05 9.15 -7.50
C ARG A 225 -16.91 9.77 -6.66
N ASP A 226 -16.87 9.48 -5.36
CA ASP A 226 -15.95 10.08 -4.38
C ASP A 226 -14.89 9.06 -3.89
N LEU A 227 -14.35 8.24 -4.81
CA LEU A 227 -13.34 7.24 -4.45
C LEU A 227 -12.03 7.89 -3.98
N VAL A 228 -11.73 9.06 -4.52
CA VAL A 228 -10.44 9.77 -4.41
C VAL A 228 -10.64 11.18 -3.87
N GLY A 229 -9.68 11.69 -3.10
CA GLY A 229 -9.65 13.07 -2.59
C GLY A 229 -9.89 13.19 -1.09
N LYS A 230 -10.29 14.39 -0.64
CA LYS A 230 -10.50 14.67 0.81
C LYS A 230 -11.54 13.77 1.48
N ASN A 231 -12.55 13.33 0.73
CA ASN A 231 -13.56 12.37 1.17
C ASN A 231 -13.32 10.97 0.57
N GLY A 232 -12.10 10.68 0.14
CA GLY A 232 -11.75 9.40 -0.46
C GLY A 232 -12.05 8.21 0.45
N GLN A 233 -12.21 7.05 -0.17
CA GLN A 233 -12.54 5.80 0.51
C GLN A 233 -11.53 5.47 1.61
N GLU A 234 -12.03 5.14 2.80
CA GLU A 234 -11.19 4.56 3.86
C GLU A 234 -10.76 3.15 3.48
N VAL A 235 -9.50 2.86 3.78
CA VAL A 235 -8.87 1.56 3.53
C VAL A 235 -8.14 1.09 4.78
N GLU A 236 -8.08 -0.22 4.94
CA GLU A 236 -7.30 -0.87 5.98
C GLU A 236 -6.02 -1.44 5.39
N MET A 237 -4.98 -1.52 6.20
CA MET A 237 -3.70 -2.12 5.80
C MET A 237 -3.46 -3.38 6.61
N MET A 238 -3.01 -4.41 5.93
CA MET A 238 -2.43 -5.61 6.53
C MET A 238 -0.92 -5.53 6.35
N LEU A 239 -0.20 -5.68 7.45
CA LEU A 239 1.26 -5.71 7.42
C LEU A 239 1.78 -6.99 6.76
N ALA A 240 3.10 -7.07 6.53
CA ALA A 240 3.72 -8.22 5.88
C ALA A 240 3.56 -9.53 6.68
N ASP A 241 3.36 -9.44 7.99
CA ASP A 241 3.11 -10.57 8.90
C ASP A 241 1.61 -10.92 9.03
N GLU A 242 0.76 -10.34 8.14
CA GLU A 242 -0.69 -10.51 8.13
C GLU A 242 -1.43 -9.92 9.35
N THR A 243 -0.76 -9.14 10.18
CA THR A 243 -1.43 -8.39 11.25
C THR A 243 -2.08 -7.11 10.72
N PRO A 244 -3.28 -6.73 11.21
CA PRO A 244 -3.91 -5.49 10.79
C PRO A 244 -3.17 -4.27 11.37
N TYR A 245 -2.88 -3.29 10.52
CA TYR A 245 -2.36 -2.00 10.98
C TYR A 245 -3.45 -1.20 11.71
N PRO A 246 -3.19 -0.66 12.90
CA PRO A 246 -4.24 -0.09 13.75
C PRO A 246 -4.82 1.23 13.22
N GLN A 247 -4.13 1.93 12.32
CA GLN A 247 -4.59 3.19 11.73
C GLN A 247 -5.18 2.95 10.35
N LYS A 248 -6.35 3.53 10.09
CA LYS A 248 -6.95 3.52 8.76
C LYS A 248 -6.28 4.54 7.86
N GLY A 249 -6.13 4.17 6.60
CA GLY A 249 -5.70 5.07 5.54
C GLY A 249 -6.87 5.57 4.72
N ARG A 250 -6.56 6.50 3.80
CA ARG A 250 -7.52 7.06 2.86
C ARG A 250 -6.92 7.16 1.48
N ILE A 251 -7.69 6.77 0.47
CA ILE A 251 -7.28 6.94 -0.93
C ILE A 251 -7.31 8.43 -1.27
N GLU A 252 -6.17 8.99 -1.65
CA GLU A 252 -6.04 10.42 -1.97
C GLU A 252 -6.03 10.69 -3.45
N THR A 253 -5.28 9.91 -4.18
CA THR A 253 -5.05 10.09 -5.61
C THR A 253 -4.97 8.75 -6.32
N MET A 254 -5.11 8.80 -7.62
CA MET A 254 -4.79 7.73 -8.54
C MET A 254 -3.98 8.32 -9.69
N GLU A 255 -3.20 7.52 -10.34
CA GLU A 255 -2.51 7.92 -11.56
C GLU A 255 -3.50 8.24 -12.69
N SER A 256 -3.05 8.95 -13.71
CA SER A 256 -3.87 9.32 -14.85
C SER A 256 -3.68 8.40 -16.05
N VAL A 257 -2.72 7.48 -16.00
CA VAL A 257 -2.33 6.60 -17.09
C VAL A 257 -2.29 5.18 -16.59
N PHE A 258 -2.80 4.25 -17.39
CA PHE A 258 -2.65 2.82 -17.15
C PHE A 258 -1.25 2.37 -17.57
N GLU A 259 -0.67 1.49 -16.79
CA GLU A 259 0.57 0.82 -17.16
C GLU A 259 0.30 -0.18 -18.29
N GLU A 260 0.99 0.00 -19.41
CA GLU A 260 0.70 -0.76 -20.65
C GLU A 260 0.94 -2.26 -20.51
N GLU A 261 1.95 -2.67 -19.73
CA GLU A 261 2.32 -4.08 -19.58
C GLU A 261 1.33 -4.86 -18.69
N SER A 262 0.84 -4.23 -17.63
CA SER A 262 -0.02 -4.87 -16.62
C SER A 262 -1.50 -4.59 -16.83
N GLY A 263 -1.87 -3.51 -17.54
CA GLY A 263 -3.25 -3.03 -17.64
C GLY A 263 -3.82 -2.58 -16.29
N THR A 264 -2.96 -2.11 -15.39
CA THR A 264 -3.33 -1.61 -14.06
C THR A 264 -3.12 -0.12 -13.94
N ILE A 265 -3.77 0.49 -12.96
CA ILE A 265 -3.60 1.89 -12.58
C ILE A 265 -3.25 1.96 -11.10
N ALA A 266 -2.22 2.71 -10.75
CA ALA A 266 -1.80 2.85 -9.36
C ALA A 266 -2.69 3.82 -8.59
N PHE A 267 -3.17 3.36 -7.45
CA PHE A 267 -3.85 4.17 -6.44
C PHE A 267 -2.88 4.47 -5.30
N ARG A 268 -2.99 5.66 -4.75
CA ARG A 268 -2.22 6.08 -3.59
C ARG A 268 -3.14 6.32 -2.40
N ALA A 269 -2.92 5.58 -1.34
CA ALA A 269 -3.55 5.81 -0.05
C ALA A 269 -2.54 6.39 0.95
N ARG A 270 -2.98 7.31 1.80
CA ARG A 270 -2.18 7.88 2.88
C ARG A 270 -2.53 7.23 4.21
N PHE A 271 -1.52 6.87 4.98
CA PHE A 271 -1.65 6.30 6.31
C PHE A 271 -0.88 7.12 7.35
N PRO A 272 -1.50 7.53 8.46
CA PRO A 272 -0.78 8.09 9.60
C PRO A 272 0.18 7.06 10.20
N ASN A 273 1.37 7.48 10.60
CA ASN A 273 2.40 6.58 11.15
C ASN A 273 3.00 7.13 12.46
N PRO A 274 2.19 7.35 13.52
CA PRO A 274 2.66 7.98 14.76
C PRO A 274 3.72 7.16 15.49
N GLN A 275 3.68 5.84 15.37
CA GLN A 275 4.64 4.94 16.00
C GLN A 275 5.88 4.69 15.14
N LYS A 276 5.96 5.27 13.94
CA LYS A 276 7.04 5.06 12.96
C LYS A 276 7.31 3.59 12.64
N LEU A 277 6.26 2.75 12.74
CA LEU A 277 6.30 1.32 12.44
C LEU A 277 6.52 1.08 10.94
N LEU A 278 5.82 1.85 10.11
CA LEU A 278 5.90 1.76 8.66
C LEU A 278 7.18 2.48 8.19
N LYS A 279 7.94 1.80 7.33
CA LYS A 279 9.20 2.31 6.76
C LYS A 279 9.06 2.49 5.26
N HIS A 280 9.87 3.39 4.71
CA HIS A 280 10.03 3.49 3.25
C HIS A 280 10.51 2.16 2.67
N GLY A 281 9.91 1.69 1.57
CA GLY A 281 10.23 0.42 0.94
C GLY A 281 9.62 -0.82 1.59
N SER A 282 8.83 -0.68 2.68
CA SER A 282 8.08 -1.81 3.25
C SER A 282 6.96 -2.23 2.32
N SER A 283 6.55 -3.50 2.40
CA SER A 283 5.39 -4.05 1.70
C SER A 283 4.26 -4.38 2.65
N GLY A 284 3.05 -4.49 2.12
CA GLY A 284 1.84 -4.88 2.82
C GLY A 284 0.71 -5.21 1.86
N LYS A 285 -0.51 -5.27 2.38
CA LYS A 285 -1.73 -5.42 1.57
C LYS A 285 -2.72 -4.33 1.97
N ILE A 286 -3.27 -3.63 0.99
CA ILE A 286 -4.41 -2.73 1.21
C ILE A 286 -5.69 -3.54 1.10
N ARG A 287 -6.51 -3.45 2.12
CA ARG A 287 -7.81 -4.08 2.18
C ARG A 287 -8.91 -3.08 1.87
N LEU A 288 -9.55 -3.28 0.71
CA LEU A 288 -10.61 -2.41 0.22
C LEU A 288 -11.97 -3.11 0.36
N PRO A 289 -12.92 -2.56 1.13
CA PRO A 289 -14.27 -3.09 1.22
C PRO A 289 -15.05 -2.78 -0.06
N ILE A 290 -15.56 -3.81 -0.73
CA ILE A 290 -16.39 -3.71 -1.93
C ILE A 290 -17.81 -4.14 -1.59
N VAL A 291 -18.77 -3.23 -1.67
CA VAL A 291 -20.18 -3.56 -1.46
C VAL A 291 -20.77 -4.19 -2.72
N VAL A 292 -21.26 -5.43 -2.60
CA VAL A 292 -22.05 -6.12 -3.61
C VAL A 292 -23.51 -6.02 -3.22
N SER A 293 -24.26 -5.13 -3.89
CA SER A 293 -25.65 -4.77 -3.50
C SER A 293 -26.61 -5.96 -3.62
N ASP A 294 -26.42 -6.81 -4.64
CA ASP A 294 -27.34 -7.89 -5.00
C ASP A 294 -26.67 -9.26 -4.87
N ALA A 295 -26.00 -9.49 -3.74
CA ALA A 295 -25.30 -10.74 -3.52
C ALA A 295 -26.26 -11.86 -3.16
N PHE A 296 -26.22 -12.97 -3.92
CA PHE A 296 -26.81 -14.24 -3.49
C PHE A 296 -25.79 -15.00 -2.67
N LEU A 297 -26.13 -15.28 -1.42
CA LEU A 297 -25.29 -16.03 -0.52
C LEU A 297 -25.73 -17.49 -0.45
N VAL A 298 -24.81 -18.39 -0.78
CA VAL A 298 -24.98 -19.84 -0.64
C VAL A 298 -24.04 -20.33 0.45
N PRO A 299 -24.57 -20.93 1.54
CA PRO A 299 -23.71 -21.48 2.59
C PRO A 299 -22.79 -22.57 2.06
N GLN A 300 -21.54 -22.58 2.51
CA GLN A 300 -20.55 -23.58 2.10
C GLN A 300 -21.02 -25.01 2.37
N LYS A 301 -21.75 -25.26 3.47
CA LYS A 301 -22.31 -26.56 3.80
C LYS A 301 -23.31 -27.09 2.77
N ALA A 302 -23.93 -26.19 1.99
CA ALA A 302 -24.87 -26.52 0.94
C ALA A 302 -24.20 -26.88 -0.41
N VAL A 303 -22.89 -26.66 -0.51
CA VAL A 303 -22.15 -26.78 -1.77
C VAL A 303 -21.37 -28.10 -1.80
N PHE A 304 -21.45 -28.80 -2.92
CA PHE A 304 -20.57 -29.92 -3.24
C PHE A 304 -19.91 -29.71 -4.61
N GLU A 305 -18.73 -30.28 -4.77
CA GLU A 305 -17.91 -30.11 -5.96
C GLU A 305 -17.83 -31.40 -6.73
N VAL A 306 -18.05 -31.31 -8.05
CA VAL A 306 -17.91 -32.43 -8.97
C VAL A 306 -17.16 -31.92 -10.20
N LEU A 307 -16.00 -32.50 -10.51
CA LEU A 307 -15.18 -32.16 -11.68
C LEU A 307 -14.99 -30.64 -11.83
N ASP A 308 -14.43 -29.98 -10.81
CA ASP A 308 -14.14 -28.54 -10.76
C ASP A 308 -15.35 -27.61 -10.91
N LYS A 309 -16.56 -28.13 -10.75
CA LYS A 309 -17.80 -27.33 -10.75
C LYS A 309 -18.51 -27.41 -9.41
N ASN A 310 -18.99 -26.25 -8.95
CA ASN A 310 -19.76 -26.14 -7.73
C ASN A 310 -21.23 -26.43 -8.02
N TYR A 311 -21.83 -27.29 -7.19
CA TYR A 311 -23.22 -27.69 -7.27
C TYR A 311 -23.93 -27.45 -5.93
N VAL A 312 -25.24 -27.24 -6.03
CA VAL A 312 -26.17 -27.25 -4.90
C VAL A 312 -27.38 -28.11 -5.25
N TYR A 313 -28.06 -28.60 -4.24
CA TYR A 313 -29.35 -29.24 -4.43
C TYR A 313 -30.48 -28.21 -4.28
N VAL A 314 -31.17 -27.92 -5.38
CA VAL A 314 -32.35 -27.04 -5.40
C VAL A 314 -33.62 -27.88 -5.19
N VAL A 315 -34.51 -27.43 -4.33
CA VAL A 315 -35.78 -28.09 -4.02
C VAL A 315 -36.91 -27.46 -4.80
N ASP A 316 -37.56 -28.21 -5.65
CA ASP A 316 -38.69 -27.74 -6.47
C ASP A 316 -40.02 -27.65 -5.66
N ALA A 317 -41.09 -27.22 -6.33
CA ALA A 317 -42.40 -27.07 -5.74
C ALA A 317 -43.01 -28.42 -5.29
N SER A 318 -42.56 -29.56 -5.88
CA SER A 318 -42.99 -30.92 -5.51
C SER A 318 -42.12 -31.55 -4.43
N ASN A 319 -41.23 -30.75 -3.84
CA ASN A 319 -40.22 -31.19 -2.85
C ASN A 319 -39.23 -32.22 -3.41
N LYS A 320 -38.99 -32.19 -4.73
CA LYS A 320 -37.99 -32.98 -5.38
C LYS A 320 -36.68 -32.24 -5.42
N VAL A 321 -35.60 -32.95 -5.17
CA VAL A 321 -34.22 -32.39 -5.17
C VAL A 321 -33.66 -32.49 -6.59
N ARG A 322 -33.05 -31.39 -7.05
CA ARG A 322 -32.31 -31.36 -8.32
C ARG A 322 -30.94 -30.75 -8.13
N SER A 323 -29.92 -31.45 -8.60
CA SER A 323 -28.57 -30.91 -8.63
C SER A 323 -28.47 -29.78 -9.68
N ARG A 324 -27.90 -28.66 -9.29
CA ARG A 324 -27.68 -27.51 -10.18
C ARG A 324 -26.31 -26.94 -9.97
N SER A 325 -25.60 -26.76 -11.07
CA SER A 325 -24.32 -26.09 -11.04
C SER A 325 -24.46 -24.57 -10.94
N PHE A 326 -23.53 -23.93 -10.26
CA PHE A 326 -23.44 -22.48 -10.19
C PHE A 326 -21.99 -22.01 -10.29
N VAL A 327 -21.81 -20.74 -10.66
CA VAL A 327 -20.49 -20.10 -10.73
C VAL A 327 -20.33 -19.18 -9.52
N PRO A 328 -19.39 -19.46 -8.62
CA PRO A 328 -19.10 -18.56 -7.52
C PRO A 328 -18.39 -17.30 -8.05
N GLN A 329 -18.67 -16.16 -7.44
CA GLN A 329 -17.98 -14.89 -7.68
C GLN A 329 -16.86 -14.66 -6.65
N ALA A 330 -17.14 -14.91 -5.39
CA ALA A 330 -16.23 -14.77 -4.28
C ALA A 330 -16.70 -15.61 -3.10
N ARG A 331 -15.83 -15.82 -2.13
CA ARG A 331 -16.15 -16.41 -0.84
C ARG A 331 -16.11 -15.33 0.24
N VAL A 332 -17.13 -15.28 1.10
CA VAL A 332 -17.20 -14.38 2.24
C VAL A 332 -17.55 -15.19 3.47
N GLY A 333 -16.58 -15.32 4.37
CA GLY A 333 -16.69 -16.22 5.53
C GLY A 333 -17.05 -17.64 5.08
N LEU A 334 -18.14 -18.19 5.61
CA LEU A 334 -18.66 -19.52 5.30
C LEU A 334 -19.69 -19.52 4.15
N ASN A 335 -19.75 -18.48 3.32
CA ASN A 335 -20.68 -18.36 2.21
C ASN A 335 -20.00 -18.08 0.88
N TYR A 336 -20.58 -18.61 -0.19
CA TYR A 336 -20.23 -18.24 -1.55
C TYR A 336 -21.19 -17.17 -2.06
N ILE A 337 -20.65 -16.11 -2.68
CA ILE A 337 -21.44 -15.18 -3.49
C ILE A 337 -21.58 -15.81 -4.87
N VAL A 338 -22.82 -15.94 -5.34
CA VAL A 338 -23.14 -16.54 -6.64
C VAL A 338 -23.09 -15.47 -7.72
N ARG A 339 -22.34 -15.76 -8.81
CA ARG A 339 -22.34 -14.95 -10.03
C ARG A 339 -23.49 -15.31 -10.95
N SER A 340 -23.73 -16.61 -11.13
CA SER A 340 -24.76 -17.15 -12.05
C SER A 340 -25.10 -18.58 -11.71
N GLY A 341 -26.23 -19.09 -12.24
CA GLY A 341 -26.65 -20.50 -12.10
C GLY A 341 -27.83 -20.69 -11.13
N LEU A 342 -28.08 -19.74 -10.24
CA LEU A 342 -29.19 -19.80 -9.27
C LEU A 342 -30.06 -18.56 -9.40
N LYS A 343 -31.32 -18.66 -8.95
CA LYS A 343 -32.32 -17.57 -9.02
C LYS A 343 -32.77 -17.14 -7.62
N PRO A 344 -33.22 -15.87 -7.47
CA PRO A 344 -33.83 -15.41 -6.23
C PRO A 344 -35.02 -16.27 -5.82
N GLY A 345 -35.14 -16.54 -4.52
CA GLY A 345 -36.29 -17.29 -3.98
C GLY A 345 -36.19 -18.81 -4.10
N GLU A 346 -35.19 -19.35 -4.78
CA GLU A 346 -34.97 -20.79 -4.83
C GLU A 346 -34.62 -21.34 -3.43
N ARG A 347 -35.14 -22.52 -3.13
CA ARG A 347 -34.85 -23.25 -1.89
C ARG A 347 -33.68 -24.20 -2.15
N VAL A 348 -32.65 -24.08 -1.34
CA VAL A 348 -31.43 -24.90 -1.45
C VAL A 348 -31.29 -25.74 -0.18
N VAL A 349 -30.89 -26.98 -0.32
CA VAL A 349 -30.55 -27.86 0.82
C VAL A 349 -29.34 -27.28 1.54
N TYR A 350 -29.49 -27.05 2.87
CA TYR A 350 -28.44 -26.41 3.66
C TYR A 350 -27.43 -27.44 4.21
N GLU A 351 -27.90 -28.61 4.65
CA GLU A 351 -27.07 -29.65 5.26
C GLU A 351 -27.65 -31.04 4.95
N GLY A 352 -26.84 -32.09 5.03
CA GLY A 352 -27.25 -33.46 4.71
C GLY A 352 -27.14 -33.81 3.23
N ILE A 353 -26.39 -33.05 2.45
CA ILE A 353 -26.17 -33.25 1.00
C ILE A 353 -25.57 -34.62 0.67
N GLN A 354 -24.90 -35.28 1.61
CA GLN A 354 -24.32 -36.63 1.45
C GLN A 354 -25.34 -37.74 1.41
N ASN A 355 -26.53 -37.50 1.96
CA ASN A 355 -27.59 -38.51 2.13
C ASN A 355 -28.69 -38.40 1.07
N ILE A 356 -28.56 -37.51 0.12
CA ILE A 356 -29.54 -37.23 -0.93
C ILE A 356 -28.92 -37.34 -2.33
N ARG A 357 -29.75 -37.75 -3.28
CA ARG A 357 -29.36 -37.86 -4.69
C ARG A 357 -30.29 -37.01 -5.57
N ASP A 358 -29.84 -36.74 -6.77
CA ASP A 358 -30.64 -36.05 -7.79
C ASP A 358 -31.94 -36.83 -8.04
N GLY A 359 -33.10 -36.15 -7.90
CA GLY A 359 -34.41 -36.73 -8.10
C GLY A 359 -35.10 -37.22 -6.80
N ASP A 360 -34.43 -37.29 -5.67
CA ASP A 360 -35.00 -37.72 -4.41
C ASP A 360 -36.11 -36.77 -3.94
N GLN A 361 -37.13 -37.33 -3.26
CA GLN A 361 -38.21 -36.58 -2.65
C GLN A 361 -37.95 -36.41 -1.15
N ILE A 362 -37.86 -35.16 -0.67
CA ILE A 362 -37.55 -34.84 0.73
C ILE A 362 -38.70 -34.14 1.43
N ILE A 363 -38.61 -34.05 2.75
CA ILE A 363 -39.46 -33.17 3.57
C ILE A 363 -38.62 -31.97 3.94
N PRO A 364 -38.82 -30.81 3.28
CA PRO A 364 -38.02 -29.63 3.54
C PRO A 364 -38.36 -29.03 4.92
N GLN A 365 -37.37 -28.85 5.78
CA GLN A 365 -37.45 -28.09 7.01
C GLN A 365 -36.89 -26.69 6.75
N ALA A 366 -37.76 -25.69 6.73
CA ALA A 366 -37.31 -24.32 6.54
C ALA A 366 -36.47 -23.86 7.74
N LEU A 367 -35.23 -23.52 7.49
CA LEU A 367 -34.37 -22.80 8.45
C LEU A 367 -34.73 -21.32 8.41
N SER A 368 -34.94 -20.72 9.60
CA SER A 368 -35.11 -19.28 9.67
C SER A 368 -33.80 -18.59 9.25
N ALA A 369 -33.92 -17.43 8.58
CA ALA A 369 -32.76 -16.66 8.12
C ALA A 369 -31.82 -16.23 9.27
N ASP A 370 -32.25 -16.32 10.53
CA ASP A 370 -31.43 -16.02 11.72
C ASP A 370 -30.52 -17.17 12.16
N SER A 371 -30.86 -18.42 11.84
CA SER A 371 -29.96 -19.54 12.12
C SER A 371 -28.69 -19.51 11.28
N THR A 372 -28.73 -18.95 10.09
CA THR A 372 -27.55 -18.67 9.28
C THR A 372 -26.73 -17.46 9.78
N ARG A 373 -27.33 -16.60 10.62
CA ARG A 373 -26.68 -15.41 11.20
C ARG A 373 -25.78 -15.76 12.39
N ASN A 374 -26.16 -16.76 13.20
CA ASN A 374 -25.34 -17.19 14.35
C ASN A 374 -24.05 -17.88 13.95
N ASP A 375 -23.95 -18.46 12.76
CA ASP A 375 -22.69 -18.98 12.22
C ASP A 375 -21.75 -17.87 11.72
N LEU A 376 -22.27 -16.66 11.43
CA LEU A 376 -21.50 -15.47 11.04
C LEU A 376 -20.96 -14.68 12.24
N ALA A 377 -21.56 -14.82 13.42
CA ALA A 377 -21.21 -14.06 14.63
C ALA A 377 -20.21 -14.77 15.56
N ARG A 378 -19.79 -15.98 15.22
CA ARG A 378 -18.87 -16.80 16.02
C ARG A 378 -17.43 -16.85 15.50
N GLN A 379 -17.03 -15.88 14.67
CA GLN A 379 -15.62 -15.71 14.30
C GLN A 379 -15.13 -14.29 14.54
#